data_ed4fabd3efc6a883cdea6a4323af448c
#
_entry.id   ed4fabd3efc6a883cdea6a4323af448c
#
_cell.length_a   1.000
_cell.length_b   1.000
_cell.length_c   1.000
_cell.angle_alpha   90.00
_cell.angle_beta   90.00
_cell.angle_gamma   90.00
#
_symmetry.space_group_name_H-M   'P 1'
#
loop_
_entity.id
_entity.type
_entity.pdbx_description
1 polymer ?
#
loop_
_entity_poly.entity_id
_entity_poly.type
_entity_poly.pdbx_seq_one_letter_code
_entity_poly.pdbx_strand_id
1 'polypeptide(L)'
;MRPGCTAPKTMPIKQSKRYKKALELVEPGKRYSVAEAADLVGKFPKAKFDESIELAFKMSIDPRKTDQMIRGTVRLPNGSGKEIKVLVFAKEVGAVEAAKAAGAEFVGFDEFIEKVTSGWTGFDVAIATPEAMGEVRKLGRVLGPRGLMPNPKVGTVTDDTGKAVEEVKAGRVEYKLDKGANIQVLVGKVSFKPEQIVQNTFTIIDAIIKAKPSGTKGRYIENCVLSSTMSPGISLDIRELLKAA
;
A
#
# COMPACT_ATOMS: atom_id res chain seq x y z
N MET A 1 26.20 35.74 13.91
CA MET A 1 25.23 35.01 14.76
C MET A 1 23.83 35.23 14.21
N ARG A 2 23.15 34.19 13.67
CA ARG A 2 21.77 34.30 13.21
C ARG A 2 20.87 34.01 14.43
N PRO A 3 19.81 34.81 14.69
CA PRO A 3 18.93 34.59 15.83
C PRO A 3 18.16 33.28 15.64
N GLY A 4 18.05 32.50 16.72
CA GLY A 4 17.51 31.16 16.76
C GLY A 4 16.09 31.05 16.20
N CYS A 5 15.91 30.11 15.30
CA CYS A 5 14.62 29.62 14.86
C CYS A 5 13.96 28.93 16.07
N THR A 6 13.09 29.66 16.75
CA THR A 6 12.18 29.05 17.75
C THR A 6 11.27 28.08 17.00
N ALA A 7 11.40 26.80 17.30
CA ALA A 7 10.48 25.79 16.79
C ALA A 7 9.03 26.23 17.10
N PRO A 8 8.08 26.10 16.14
CA PRO A 8 6.72 26.46 16.38
C PRO A 8 6.19 25.66 17.59
N LYS A 9 5.66 26.35 18.60
CA LYS A 9 4.94 25.73 19.72
C LYS A 9 3.74 24.98 19.13
N THR A 10 3.91 23.70 18.85
CA THR A 10 2.79 22.82 18.50
C THR A 10 1.84 22.81 19.67
N MET A 11 0.62 23.34 19.46
CA MET A 11 -0.45 23.20 20.46
C MET A 11 -0.60 21.70 20.76
N PRO A 12 -0.72 21.30 22.05
CA PRO A 12 -0.87 19.89 22.39
C PRO A 12 -2.19 19.39 21.79
N ILE A 13 -2.09 18.53 20.78
CA ILE A 13 -3.24 17.89 20.17
C ILE A 13 -3.95 17.08 21.26
N LYS A 14 -5.22 17.36 21.51
CA LYS A 14 -6.02 16.66 22.52
C LYS A 14 -6.21 15.19 22.09
N GLN A 15 -5.41 14.32 22.63
CA GLN A 15 -5.44 12.89 22.34
C GLN A 15 -6.67 12.22 22.96
N SER A 16 -7.29 11.28 22.24
CA SER A 16 -8.41 10.49 22.75
C SER A 16 -7.98 9.59 23.91
N LYS A 17 -8.89 9.25 24.81
CA LYS A 17 -8.62 8.32 25.93
C LYS A 17 -8.12 6.96 25.45
N ARG A 18 -8.63 6.49 24.29
CA ARG A 18 -8.21 5.23 23.67
C ARG A 18 -6.74 5.30 23.20
N TYR A 19 -6.37 6.39 22.51
CA TYR A 19 -5.00 6.58 22.02
C TYR A 19 -3.98 6.66 23.17
N LYS A 20 -4.34 7.32 24.28
CA LYS A 20 -3.49 7.39 25.47
C LYS A 20 -3.23 6.00 26.05
N LYS A 21 -4.26 5.14 26.18
CA LYS A 21 -4.11 3.76 26.64
C LYS A 21 -3.24 2.93 25.69
N ALA A 22 -3.37 3.14 24.37
CA ALA A 22 -2.50 2.46 23.40
C ALA A 22 -1.05 2.95 23.51
N LEU A 23 -0.83 4.24 23.80
CA LEU A 23 0.50 4.82 23.95
C LEU A 23 1.24 4.28 25.21
N GLU A 24 0.50 3.99 26.28
CA GLU A 24 1.04 3.40 27.51
C GLU A 24 1.61 1.99 27.29
N LEU A 25 1.14 1.27 26.25
CA LEU A 25 1.63 -0.06 25.90
C LEU A 25 2.91 -0.03 25.04
N VAL A 26 3.24 1.14 24.46
CA VAL A 26 4.41 1.31 23.60
C VAL A 26 5.49 2.09 24.35
N GLU A 27 6.64 1.46 24.60
CA GLU A 27 7.78 2.11 25.25
C GLU A 27 8.45 3.10 24.28
N PRO A 28 8.61 4.38 24.67
CA PRO A 28 9.25 5.37 23.82
C PRO A 28 10.72 5.00 23.53
N GLY A 29 11.09 4.99 22.25
CA GLY A 29 12.47 4.74 21.80
C GLY A 29 12.87 3.25 21.71
N LYS A 30 12.02 2.31 22.17
CA LYS A 30 12.25 0.88 21.97
C LYS A 30 11.98 0.48 20.52
N ARG A 31 12.81 -0.41 20.01
CA ARG A 31 12.59 -1.09 18.73
C ARG A 31 12.12 -2.51 19.02
N TYR A 32 11.06 -2.89 18.36
CA TYR A 32 10.38 -4.17 18.56
C TYR A 32 10.70 -5.12 17.41
N SER A 33 10.70 -6.41 17.69
CA SER A 33 10.68 -7.44 16.64
C SER A 33 9.32 -7.43 15.93
N VAL A 34 9.23 -8.02 14.73
CA VAL A 34 7.98 -8.08 13.98
C VAL A 34 6.90 -8.85 14.73
N ALA A 35 7.29 -9.93 15.42
CA ALA A 35 6.38 -10.76 16.22
C ALA A 35 5.81 -9.98 17.40
N GLU A 36 6.69 -9.33 18.20
CA GLU A 36 6.25 -8.50 19.33
C GLU A 36 5.34 -7.35 18.89
N ALA A 37 5.65 -6.71 17.74
CA ALA A 37 4.84 -5.62 17.20
C ALA A 37 3.45 -6.11 16.75
N ALA A 38 3.35 -7.28 16.12
CA ALA A 38 2.08 -7.89 15.74
C ALA A 38 1.21 -8.22 16.97
N ASP A 39 1.82 -8.76 18.02
CA ASP A 39 1.13 -9.05 19.28
C ASP A 39 0.65 -7.77 19.98
N LEU A 40 1.45 -6.70 19.96
CA LEU A 40 1.08 -5.41 20.54
C LEU A 40 -0.09 -4.77 19.81
N VAL A 41 -0.11 -4.83 18.47
CA VAL A 41 -1.24 -4.31 17.67
C VAL A 41 -2.53 -5.05 18.05
N GLY A 42 -2.47 -6.36 18.29
CA GLY A 42 -3.62 -7.15 18.75
C GLY A 42 -4.14 -6.76 20.14
N LYS A 43 -3.28 -6.21 21.01
CA LYS A 43 -3.61 -5.77 22.38
C LYS A 43 -4.14 -4.34 22.45
N PHE A 44 -4.02 -3.55 21.40
CA PHE A 44 -4.51 -2.17 21.39
C PHE A 44 -6.03 -2.10 21.55
N PRO A 45 -6.54 -1.05 22.21
CA PRO A 45 -7.98 -0.81 22.31
C PRO A 45 -8.60 -0.66 20.93
N LYS A 46 -9.47 -1.59 20.54
CA LYS A 46 -10.09 -1.66 19.20
C LYS A 46 -11.02 -0.48 18.93
N ALA A 47 -11.07 -0.03 17.68
CA ALA A 47 -12.08 0.90 17.18
C ALA A 47 -13.41 0.17 16.92
N LYS A 48 -14.45 0.94 16.54
CA LYS A 48 -15.75 0.39 16.16
C LYS A 48 -15.77 -0.31 14.79
N PHE A 49 -14.67 -0.23 14.03
CA PHE A 49 -14.48 -0.81 12.72
C PHE A 49 -13.21 -1.65 12.70
N ASP A 50 -13.08 -2.53 11.73
CA ASP A 50 -11.88 -3.34 11.55
C ASP A 50 -10.76 -2.48 10.95
N GLU A 51 -9.78 -2.13 11.81
CA GLU A 51 -8.67 -1.26 11.47
C GLU A 51 -7.72 -1.94 10.47
N SER A 52 -7.19 -1.16 9.54
CA SER A 52 -6.12 -1.62 8.65
C SER A 52 -4.76 -1.51 9.35
N ILE A 53 -3.89 -2.47 9.11
CA ILE A 53 -2.50 -2.46 9.57
C ILE A 53 -1.63 -2.03 8.39
N GLU A 54 -0.81 -1.03 8.60
CA GLU A 54 0.07 -0.46 7.60
C GLU A 54 1.52 -0.50 8.06
N LEU A 55 2.41 -0.71 7.11
CA LEU A 55 3.85 -0.67 7.29
C LEU A 55 4.41 0.56 6.56
N ALA A 56 5.03 1.45 7.32
CA ALA A 56 5.65 2.65 6.81
C ALA A 56 7.17 2.53 6.87
N PHE A 57 7.83 2.71 5.72
CA PHE A 57 9.28 2.74 5.60
C PHE A 57 9.74 4.14 5.33
N LYS A 58 10.81 4.57 5.99
CA LYS A 58 11.60 5.71 5.61
C LYS A 58 12.85 5.22 4.88
N MET A 59 13.01 5.68 3.64
CA MET A 59 14.07 5.23 2.76
C MET A 59 15.17 6.30 2.66
N SER A 60 16.43 5.87 2.51
CA SER A 60 17.58 6.75 2.27
C SER A 60 17.86 6.90 0.78
N ILE A 61 16.85 7.36 0.03
CA ILE A 61 16.91 7.56 -1.43
C ILE A 61 16.36 8.92 -1.81
N ASP A 62 16.81 9.46 -2.94
CA ASP A 62 16.33 10.75 -3.46
C ASP A 62 15.15 10.53 -4.42
N PRO A 63 13.91 10.89 -4.04
CA PRO A 63 12.74 10.70 -4.88
C PRO A 63 12.71 11.57 -6.15
N ARG A 64 13.63 12.53 -6.27
CA ARG A 64 13.77 13.39 -7.45
C ARG A 64 14.52 12.70 -8.60
N LYS A 65 15.30 11.67 -8.28
CA LYS A 65 16.06 10.90 -9.27
C LYS A 65 15.19 9.78 -9.82
N THR A 66 14.96 9.79 -11.12
CA THR A 66 14.14 8.79 -11.81
C THR A 66 14.66 7.36 -11.61
N ASP A 67 15.99 7.20 -11.54
CA ASP A 67 16.66 5.91 -11.34
C ASP A 67 16.48 5.33 -9.93
N GLN A 68 16.09 6.17 -8.96
CA GLN A 68 15.86 5.79 -7.57
C GLN A 68 14.37 5.68 -7.23
N MET A 69 13.49 5.90 -8.20
CA MET A 69 12.06 5.81 -8.00
C MET A 69 11.62 4.34 -7.94
N ILE A 70 11.16 3.93 -6.76
CA ILE A 70 10.67 2.58 -6.49
C ILE A 70 9.16 2.55 -6.62
N ARG A 71 8.68 1.62 -7.42
CA ARG A 71 7.28 1.27 -7.55
C ARG A 71 7.17 -0.20 -7.91
N GLY A 72 6.31 -0.92 -7.25
CA GLY A 72 6.09 -2.33 -7.53
C GLY A 72 4.83 -2.85 -6.88
N THR A 73 4.66 -4.15 -6.95
CA THR A 73 3.55 -4.86 -6.34
C THR A 73 4.05 -6.07 -5.58
N VAL A 74 3.36 -6.41 -4.50
CA VAL A 74 3.59 -7.59 -3.69
C VAL A 74 2.30 -8.38 -3.60
N ARG A 75 2.38 -9.69 -3.75
CA ARG A 75 1.29 -10.61 -3.46
C ARG A 75 1.41 -11.08 -2.02
N LEU A 76 0.40 -10.74 -1.21
CA LEU A 76 0.37 -11.14 0.19
C LEU A 76 -0.13 -12.59 0.31
N PRO A 77 0.58 -13.47 1.04
CA PRO A 77 0.19 -14.87 1.19
C PRO A 77 -1.16 -15.03 1.90
N ASN A 78 -1.50 -14.14 2.83
CA ASN A 78 -2.75 -14.17 3.58
C ASN A 78 -3.78 -13.15 3.06
N GLY A 79 -3.53 -12.54 1.89
CA GLY A 79 -4.38 -11.49 1.33
C GLY A 79 -4.30 -10.17 2.10
N SER A 80 -5.06 -9.17 1.65
CA SER A 80 -5.14 -7.83 2.27
C SER A 80 -6.29 -7.69 3.29
N GLY A 81 -7.23 -8.65 3.32
CA GLY A 81 -8.45 -8.58 4.14
C GLY A 81 -9.46 -7.52 3.68
N LYS A 82 -9.26 -6.93 2.51
CA LYS A 82 -10.19 -5.97 1.90
C LYS A 82 -10.84 -6.60 0.68
N GLU A 83 -12.15 -6.53 0.57
CA GLU A 83 -12.86 -6.83 -0.67
C GLU A 83 -12.56 -5.73 -1.69
N ILE A 84 -11.88 -6.10 -2.77
CA ILE A 84 -11.42 -5.17 -3.80
C ILE A 84 -12.38 -5.24 -4.97
N LYS A 85 -13.00 -4.11 -5.30
CA LYS A 85 -13.84 -3.97 -6.50
C LYS A 85 -12.95 -3.68 -7.71
N VAL A 86 -13.00 -4.57 -8.69
CA VAL A 86 -12.16 -4.50 -9.90
C VAL A 86 -12.99 -4.02 -11.09
N LEU A 87 -12.49 -2.99 -11.77
CA LEU A 87 -12.97 -2.53 -13.05
C LEU A 87 -12.02 -2.97 -14.17
N VAL A 88 -12.53 -3.62 -15.20
CA VAL A 88 -11.75 -4.05 -16.35
C VAL A 88 -12.19 -3.30 -17.61
N PHE A 89 -11.25 -2.58 -18.22
CA PHE A 89 -11.41 -1.95 -19.52
C PHE A 89 -10.89 -2.89 -20.61
N ALA A 90 -11.79 -3.53 -21.33
CA ALA A 90 -11.47 -4.41 -22.44
C ALA A 90 -12.43 -4.21 -23.59
N LYS A 91 -11.90 -4.23 -24.84
CA LYS A 91 -12.67 -4.17 -26.08
C LYS A 91 -13.00 -5.56 -26.61
N GLU A 92 -12.07 -6.49 -26.45
CA GLU A 92 -12.20 -7.86 -26.96
C GLU A 92 -13.18 -8.66 -26.11
N VAL A 93 -14.06 -9.41 -26.78
CA VAL A 93 -15.06 -10.26 -26.13
C VAL A 93 -14.40 -11.34 -25.25
N GLY A 94 -13.31 -11.94 -25.74
CA GLY A 94 -12.57 -12.96 -24.96
C GLY A 94 -11.98 -12.43 -23.67
N ALA A 95 -11.42 -11.20 -23.68
CA ALA A 95 -10.89 -10.55 -22.47
C ALA A 95 -12.02 -10.17 -21.49
N VAL A 96 -13.21 -9.80 -22.00
CA VAL A 96 -14.40 -9.49 -21.20
C VAL A 96 -14.93 -10.75 -20.52
N GLU A 97 -15.02 -11.87 -21.23
CA GLU A 97 -15.48 -13.15 -20.68
C GLU A 97 -14.51 -13.69 -19.64
N ALA A 98 -13.19 -13.65 -19.91
CA ALA A 98 -12.17 -14.07 -18.97
C ALA A 98 -12.21 -13.23 -17.67
N ALA A 99 -12.38 -11.90 -17.77
CA ALA A 99 -12.52 -11.04 -16.62
C ALA A 99 -13.78 -11.32 -15.80
N LYS A 100 -14.91 -11.59 -16.45
CA LYS A 100 -16.17 -11.98 -15.78
C LYS A 100 -16.04 -13.32 -15.09
N ALA A 101 -15.41 -14.31 -15.74
CA ALA A 101 -15.16 -15.63 -15.17
C ALA A 101 -14.27 -15.57 -13.92
N ALA A 102 -13.26 -14.67 -13.92
CA ALA A 102 -12.41 -14.40 -12.77
C ALA A 102 -13.12 -13.56 -11.67
N GLY A 103 -14.36 -13.13 -11.91
CA GLY A 103 -15.23 -12.47 -10.93
C GLY A 103 -15.04 -10.95 -10.84
N ALA A 104 -14.59 -10.26 -11.90
CA ALA A 104 -14.57 -8.80 -11.91
C ALA A 104 -15.99 -8.24 -11.79
N GLU A 105 -16.19 -7.24 -10.91
CA GLU A 105 -17.52 -6.64 -10.67
C GLU A 105 -17.96 -5.74 -11.84
N PHE A 106 -17.01 -5.05 -12.44
CA PHE A 106 -17.29 -4.14 -13.55
C PHE A 106 -16.40 -4.49 -14.73
N VAL A 107 -17.03 -4.84 -15.85
CA VAL A 107 -16.31 -5.20 -17.08
C VAL A 107 -17.00 -4.53 -18.27
N GLY A 108 -16.25 -3.76 -19.05
CA GLY A 108 -16.75 -3.07 -20.23
C GLY A 108 -15.77 -2.00 -20.74
N PHE A 109 -16.21 -1.19 -21.69
CA PHE A 109 -15.36 -0.19 -22.29
C PHE A 109 -16.03 1.19 -22.30
N ASP A 110 -16.82 1.52 -23.33
CA ASP A 110 -17.34 2.87 -23.55
C ASP A 110 -18.24 3.36 -22.41
N GLU A 111 -19.12 2.53 -21.91
CA GLU A 111 -20.03 2.85 -20.79
C GLU A 111 -19.27 3.30 -19.55
N PHE A 112 -18.15 2.63 -19.23
CA PHE A 112 -17.35 2.95 -18.05
C PHE A 112 -16.45 4.16 -18.28
N ILE A 113 -16.02 4.42 -19.52
CA ILE A 113 -15.31 5.66 -19.86
C ILE A 113 -16.22 6.86 -19.59
N GLU A 114 -17.47 6.82 -20.05
CA GLU A 114 -18.44 7.90 -19.80
C GLU A 114 -18.75 8.07 -18.30
N LYS A 115 -18.99 6.97 -17.58
CA LYS A 115 -19.24 6.99 -16.14
C LYS A 115 -18.06 7.58 -15.36
N VAL A 116 -16.83 7.18 -15.69
CA VAL A 116 -15.62 7.71 -15.03
C VAL A 116 -15.39 9.18 -15.39
N THR A 117 -15.66 9.58 -16.64
CA THR A 117 -15.58 10.98 -17.08
C THR A 117 -16.56 11.85 -16.28
N SER A 118 -17.76 11.34 -15.98
CA SER A 118 -18.74 12.02 -15.14
C SER A 118 -18.38 12.04 -13.65
N GLY A 119 -17.24 11.41 -13.25
CA GLY A 119 -16.70 11.41 -11.89
C GLY A 119 -17.00 10.17 -11.07
N TRP A 120 -17.60 9.13 -11.65
CA TRP A 120 -17.82 7.86 -10.95
C TRP A 120 -16.50 7.11 -10.70
N THR A 121 -16.27 6.71 -9.47
CA THR A 121 -15.07 5.98 -9.02
C THR A 121 -15.42 4.90 -8.00
N GLY A 122 -16.47 4.13 -8.26
CA GLY A 122 -16.97 3.07 -7.36
C GLY A 122 -16.16 1.78 -7.39
N PHE A 123 -14.88 1.84 -7.78
CA PHE A 123 -13.95 0.70 -7.85
C PHE A 123 -12.64 1.03 -7.13
N ASP A 124 -11.90 0.01 -6.74
CA ASP A 124 -10.62 0.13 -6.04
C ASP A 124 -9.41 -0.07 -6.97
N VAL A 125 -9.52 -0.92 -7.98
CA VAL A 125 -8.45 -1.20 -8.95
C VAL A 125 -9.03 -1.20 -10.36
N ALA A 126 -8.32 -0.56 -11.29
CA ALA A 126 -8.61 -0.61 -12.71
C ALA A 126 -7.56 -1.45 -13.46
N ILE A 127 -8.03 -2.39 -14.26
CA ILE A 127 -7.22 -3.18 -15.19
C ILE A 127 -7.60 -2.76 -16.61
N ALA A 128 -6.64 -2.70 -17.51
CA ALA A 128 -6.90 -2.36 -18.91
C ALA A 128 -6.09 -3.26 -19.84
N THR A 129 -6.66 -3.57 -21.00
CA THR A 129 -5.88 -4.15 -22.10
C THR A 129 -5.01 -3.06 -22.73
N PRO A 130 -3.85 -3.39 -23.34
CA PRO A 130 -3.00 -2.43 -24.02
C PRO A 130 -3.73 -1.61 -25.09
N GLU A 131 -4.66 -2.24 -25.79
CA GLU A 131 -5.51 -1.57 -26.80
C GLU A 131 -6.46 -0.52 -26.19
N ALA A 132 -7.06 -0.85 -25.04
CA ALA A 132 -7.96 0.04 -24.33
C ALA A 132 -7.22 1.26 -23.75
N MET A 133 -5.92 1.14 -23.48
CA MET A 133 -5.13 2.19 -22.83
C MET A 133 -5.09 3.51 -23.63
N GLY A 134 -5.25 3.46 -24.95
CA GLY A 134 -5.29 4.68 -25.79
C GLY A 134 -6.37 5.65 -25.34
N GLU A 135 -7.55 5.13 -24.99
CA GLU A 135 -8.70 5.93 -24.56
C GLU A 135 -8.73 6.13 -23.04
N VAL A 136 -8.34 5.11 -22.27
CA VAL A 136 -8.23 5.19 -20.80
C VAL A 136 -7.26 6.32 -20.37
N ARG A 137 -6.25 6.65 -21.16
CA ARG A 137 -5.37 7.81 -20.92
C ARG A 137 -6.12 9.14 -20.82
N LYS A 138 -7.23 9.29 -21.51
CA LYS A 138 -8.06 10.50 -21.43
C LYS A 138 -8.65 10.70 -20.02
N LEU A 139 -8.85 9.59 -19.30
CA LEU A 139 -9.34 9.58 -17.91
C LEU A 139 -8.27 9.95 -16.88
N GLY A 140 -7.04 10.20 -17.30
CA GLY A 140 -5.91 10.52 -16.43
C GLY A 140 -6.13 11.69 -15.48
N ARG A 141 -6.98 12.67 -15.87
CA ARG A 141 -7.36 13.80 -15.00
C ARG A 141 -8.19 13.37 -13.79
N VAL A 142 -9.02 12.32 -13.93
CA VAL A 142 -9.91 11.81 -12.88
C VAL A 142 -9.22 10.72 -12.09
N LEU A 143 -8.61 9.74 -12.76
CA LEU A 143 -8.00 8.56 -12.16
C LEU A 143 -6.60 8.82 -11.59
N GLY A 144 -5.82 9.71 -12.21
CA GLY A 144 -4.43 10.01 -11.83
C GLY A 144 -4.28 10.49 -10.39
N PRO A 145 -4.98 11.55 -9.96
CA PRO A 145 -4.89 12.06 -8.58
C PRO A 145 -5.31 11.04 -7.51
N ARG A 146 -6.20 10.11 -7.87
CA ARG A 146 -6.71 9.06 -6.98
C ARG A 146 -5.84 7.79 -6.97
N GLY A 147 -4.82 7.71 -7.84
CA GLY A 147 -3.96 6.54 -7.96
C GLY A 147 -4.61 5.32 -8.64
N LEU A 148 -5.80 5.49 -9.26
CA LEU A 148 -6.57 4.41 -9.89
C LEU A 148 -6.19 4.17 -11.36
N MET A 149 -5.21 4.89 -11.89
CA MET A 149 -4.79 4.78 -13.29
C MET A 149 -4.05 3.47 -13.54
N PRO A 150 -4.48 2.63 -14.52
CA PRO A 150 -3.75 1.42 -14.90
C PRO A 150 -2.32 1.73 -15.32
N ASN A 151 -1.35 0.88 -14.91
CA ASN A 151 0.06 1.08 -15.20
C ASN A 151 0.75 -0.26 -15.54
N PRO A 152 1.50 -0.33 -16.66
CA PRO A 152 2.25 -1.53 -17.03
C PRO A 152 3.25 -1.99 -15.97
N LYS A 153 3.92 -1.05 -15.28
CA LYS A 153 4.90 -1.36 -14.22
C LYS A 153 4.30 -2.08 -13.01
N VAL A 154 3.00 -1.90 -12.80
CA VAL A 154 2.23 -2.54 -11.70
C VAL A 154 1.56 -3.82 -12.22
N GLY A 155 1.61 -4.08 -13.55
CA GLY A 155 0.97 -5.23 -14.18
C GLY A 155 -0.56 -5.13 -14.22
N THR A 156 -1.11 -3.91 -14.15
CA THR A 156 -2.54 -3.64 -14.35
C THR A 156 -2.89 -3.33 -15.80
N VAL A 157 -1.88 -3.35 -16.70
CA VAL A 157 -2.06 -3.33 -18.15
C VAL A 157 -1.54 -4.64 -18.71
N THR A 158 -2.44 -5.53 -19.12
CA THR A 158 -2.12 -6.88 -19.60
C THR A 158 -3.23 -7.38 -20.52
N ASP A 159 -2.87 -8.28 -21.43
CA ASP A 159 -3.83 -9.00 -22.29
C ASP A 159 -4.57 -10.09 -21.51
N ASP A 160 -3.89 -10.71 -20.52
CA ASP A 160 -4.46 -11.73 -19.62
C ASP A 160 -5.28 -11.09 -18.51
N THR A 161 -6.47 -10.61 -18.82
CA THR A 161 -7.36 -9.94 -17.85
C THR A 161 -7.82 -10.88 -16.73
N GLY A 162 -8.04 -12.16 -17.01
CA GLY A 162 -8.48 -13.16 -16.03
C GLY A 162 -7.45 -13.33 -14.90
N LYS A 163 -6.20 -13.63 -15.24
CA LYS A 163 -5.12 -13.78 -14.25
C LYS A 163 -4.88 -12.51 -13.45
N ALA A 164 -4.94 -11.34 -14.11
CA ALA A 164 -4.77 -10.06 -13.41
C ALA A 164 -5.87 -9.82 -12.37
N VAL A 165 -7.11 -10.16 -12.66
CA VAL A 165 -8.23 -10.05 -11.71
C VAL A 165 -8.03 -11.01 -10.54
N GLU A 166 -7.65 -12.27 -10.80
CA GLU A 166 -7.35 -13.26 -9.75
C GLU A 166 -6.23 -12.79 -8.82
N GLU A 167 -5.13 -12.28 -9.38
CA GLU A 167 -4.00 -11.76 -8.59
C GLU A 167 -4.41 -10.58 -7.70
N VAL A 168 -5.20 -9.65 -8.22
CA VAL A 168 -5.71 -8.51 -7.46
C VAL A 168 -6.62 -8.99 -6.33
N LYS A 169 -7.52 -9.92 -6.60
CA LYS A 169 -8.40 -10.53 -5.59
C LYS A 169 -7.66 -11.38 -4.56
N ALA A 170 -6.57 -12.03 -4.97
CA ALA A 170 -5.70 -12.80 -4.08
C ALA A 170 -4.90 -11.91 -3.10
N GLY A 171 -5.04 -10.59 -3.16
CA GLY A 171 -4.39 -9.66 -2.22
C GLY A 171 -3.08 -9.08 -2.74
N ARG A 172 -3.02 -8.78 -4.03
CA ARG A 172 -1.91 -7.99 -4.60
C ARG A 172 -2.01 -6.55 -4.11
N VAL A 173 -0.95 -6.07 -3.46
CA VAL A 173 -0.84 -4.71 -2.94
C VAL A 173 0.25 -3.95 -3.70
N GLU A 174 -0.04 -2.71 -4.08
CA GLU A 174 0.93 -1.80 -4.71
C GLU A 174 1.72 -1.04 -3.64
N TYR A 175 3.01 -0.88 -3.89
CA TYR A 175 3.86 0.05 -3.12
C TYR A 175 4.52 1.06 -4.05
N LYS A 176 4.61 2.29 -3.57
CA LYS A 176 5.16 3.42 -4.31
C LYS A 176 5.94 4.32 -3.37
N LEU A 177 7.10 4.79 -3.85
CA LEU A 177 7.88 5.81 -3.17
C LEU A 177 7.15 7.17 -3.22
N ASP A 178 6.99 7.81 -2.08
CA ASP A 178 6.44 9.15 -1.94
C ASP A 178 7.52 10.23 -2.18
N LYS A 179 7.10 11.48 -2.37
CA LYS A 179 7.97 12.66 -2.48
C LYS A 179 8.85 12.90 -1.24
N GLY A 180 8.44 12.37 -0.09
CA GLY A 180 9.20 12.41 1.17
C GLY A 180 10.16 11.24 1.37
N ALA A 181 10.40 10.43 0.34
CA ALA A 181 11.18 9.19 0.42
C ALA A 181 10.61 8.17 1.41
N ASN A 182 9.28 8.12 1.54
CA ASN A 182 8.59 7.12 2.34
C ASN A 182 7.84 6.14 1.43
N ILE A 183 7.70 4.90 1.90
CA ILE A 183 6.85 3.87 1.28
C ILE A 183 5.84 3.44 2.34
N GLN A 184 4.56 3.47 1.99
CA GLN A 184 3.47 3.00 2.84
C GLN A 184 2.78 1.84 2.15
N VAL A 185 2.61 0.73 2.88
CA VAL A 185 2.05 -0.52 2.34
C VAL A 185 1.06 -1.11 3.33
N LEU A 186 -0.09 -1.53 2.84
CA LEU A 186 -1.08 -2.28 3.60
C LEU A 186 -0.58 -3.69 3.86
N VAL A 187 -0.57 -4.11 5.12
CA VAL A 187 -0.18 -5.46 5.57
C VAL A 187 -1.40 -6.37 5.71
N GLY A 188 -2.50 -5.83 6.24
CA GLY A 188 -3.72 -6.57 6.51
C GLY A 188 -4.68 -5.84 7.42
N LYS A 189 -5.50 -6.59 8.12
CA LYS A 189 -6.50 -6.10 9.08
C LYS A 189 -6.16 -6.54 10.51
N VAL A 190 -6.67 -5.79 11.51
CA VAL A 190 -6.51 -6.15 12.93
C VAL A 190 -7.25 -7.45 13.29
N SER A 191 -8.22 -7.87 12.47
CA SER A 191 -8.90 -9.17 12.59
C SER A 191 -8.00 -10.38 12.25
N PHE A 192 -6.86 -10.17 11.59
CA PHE A 192 -5.92 -11.23 11.25
C PHE A 192 -5.22 -11.78 12.50
N LYS A 193 -4.81 -13.05 12.42
CA LYS A 193 -3.95 -13.64 13.45
C LYS A 193 -2.56 -13.00 13.40
N PRO A 194 -1.87 -12.87 14.56
CA PRO A 194 -0.52 -12.30 14.61
C PRO A 194 0.46 -12.96 13.63
N GLU A 195 0.39 -14.29 13.48
CA GLU A 195 1.22 -15.06 12.55
C GLU A 195 1.03 -14.63 11.07
N GLN A 196 -0.21 -14.35 10.68
CA GLN A 196 -0.53 -13.88 9.32
C GLN A 196 0.03 -12.48 9.07
N ILE A 197 -0.05 -11.60 10.07
CA ILE A 197 0.53 -10.26 10.02
C ILE A 197 2.05 -10.34 9.86
N VAL A 198 2.69 -11.22 10.63
CA VAL A 198 4.14 -11.46 10.58
C VAL A 198 4.56 -11.94 9.19
N GLN A 199 3.88 -12.95 8.62
CA GLN A 199 4.17 -13.49 7.29
C GLN A 199 4.01 -12.42 6.21
N ASN A 200 2.90 -11.68 6.22
CA ASN A 200 2.67 -10.60 5.27
C ASN A 200 3.75 -9.50 5.38
N THR A 201 4.12 -9.15 6.62
CA THR A 201 5.16 -8.13 6.89
C THR A 201 6.51 -8.56 6.30
N PHE A 202 6.96 -9.80 6.53
CA PHE A 202 8.20 -10.29 5.95
C PHE A 202 8.17 -10.31 4.43
N THR A 203 7.06 -10.75 3.82
CA THR A 203 6.91 -10.76 2.36
C THR A 203 7.04 -9.36 1.76
N ILE A 204 6.49 -8.33 2.42
CA ILE A 204 6.62 -6.93 2.00
C ILE A 204 8.07 -6.46 2.13
N ILE A 205 8.72 -6.76 3.24
CA ILE A 205 10.11 -6.36 3.50
C ILE A 205 11.03 -6.97 2.46
N ASP A 206 10.91 -8.26 2.17
CA ASP A 206 11.69 -8.96 1.16
C ASP A 206 11.51 -8.34 -0.24
N ALA A 207 10.26 -8.01 -0.60
CA ALA A 207 10.00 -7.38 -1.89
C ALA A 207 10.62 -5.99 -2.00
N ILE A 208 10.59 -5.20 -0.92
CA ILE A 208 11.21 -3.86 -0.88
C ILE A 208 12.74 -3.98 -0.94
N ILE A 209 13.34 -4.96 -0.25
CA ILE A 209 14.79 -5.20 -0.29
C ILE A 209 15.23 -5.62 -1.69
N LYS A 210 14.49 -6.52 -2.36
CA LYS A 210 14.74 -6.95 -3.74
C LYS A 210 14.58 -5.81 -4.75
N ALA A 211 13.72 -4.84 -4.47
CA ALA A 211 13.51 -3.65 -5.31
C ALA A 211 14.59 -2.57 -5.14
N LYS A 212 15.64 -2.81 -4.36
CA LYS A 212 16.72 -1.85 -4.11
C LYS A 212 17.41 -1.43 -5.42
N PRO A 213 17.43 -0.12 -5.77
CA PRO A 213 18.14 0.36 -6.94
C PRO A 213 19.66 0.21 -6.78
N SER A 214 20.35 -0.14 -7.87
CA SER A 214 21.82 -0.31 -7.89
C SER A 214 22.60 0.96 -7.51
N GLY A 215 22.01 2.14 -7.74
CA GLY A 215 22.61 3.44 -7.42
C GLY A 215 22.51 3.85 -5.95
N THR A 216 21.90 3.05 -5.07
CA THR A 216 21.73 3.40 -3.65
C THR A 216 23.00 3.09 -2.85
N LYS A 217 23.68 4.13 -2.36
CA LYS A 217 24.85 3.99 -1.49
C LYS A 217 24.42 4.05 -0.01
N GLY A 218 25.01 3.20 0.83
CA GLY A 218 24.79 3.21 2.27
C GLY A 218 23.54 2.47 2.71
N ARG A 219 22.94 2.97 3.82
CA ARG A 219 21.76 2.32 4.45
C ARG A 219 20.52 2.58 3.61
N TYR A 220 19.85 1.54 3.12
CA TYR A 220 18.68 1.63 2.25
C TYR A 220 17.40 1.97 3.01
N ILE A 221 17.15 1.30 4.13
CA ILE A 221 16.01 1.56 5.02
C ILE A 221 16.53 2.30 6.26
N GLU A 222 16.03 3.50 6.52
CA GLU A 222 16.38 4.29 7.71
C GLU A 222 15.52 3.92 8.90
N ASN A 223 14.21 3.79 8.69
CA ASN A 223 13.24 3.46 9.72
C ASN A 223 12.11 2.63 9.14
N CYS A 224 11.51 1.77 9.98
CA CYS A 224 10.35 0.96 9.66
C CYS A 224 9.39 1.01 10.85
N VAL A 225 8.12 1.31 10.58
CA VAL A 225 7.09 1.50 11.59
C VAL A 225 5.85 0.71 11.21
N LEU A 226 5.35 -0.11 12.12
CA LEU A 226 4.06 -0.79 12.00
C LEU A 226 3.00 0.00 12.77
N SER A 227 1.85 0.26 12.15
CA SER A 227 0.75 0.97 12.81
C SER A 227 -0.60 0.45 12.36
N SER A 228 -1.62 0.56 13.23
CA SER A 228 -3.01 0.43 12.78
C SER A 228 -3.61 1.81 12.53
N THR A 229 -4.76 1.86 11.85
CA THR A 229 -5.40 3.11 11.40
C THR A 229 -5.51 4.18 12.48
N MET A 230 -5.75 3.76 13.72
CA MET A 230 -6.03 4.70 14.84
C MET A 230 -5.12 4.47 16.05
N SER A 231 -4.00 3.78 15.91
CA SER A 231 -3.04 3.49 16.98
C SER A 231 -1.73 4.29 16.83
N PRO A 232 -0.91 4.35 17.89
CA PRO A 232 0.46 4.83 17.74
C PRO A 232 1.28 3.90 16.87
N GLY A 233 2.32 4.44 16.23
CA GLY A 233 3.27 3.66 15.44
C GLY A 233 4.26 2.91 16.33
N ILE A 234 4.55 1.66 15.98
CA ILE A 234 5.52 0.78 16.65
C ILE A 234 6.77 0.71 15.78
N SER A 235 7.90 1.19 16.29
CA SER A 235 9.18 1.15 15.56
C SER A 235 9.74 -0.27 15.55
N LEU A 236 10.07 -0.79 14.36
CA LEU A 236 10.63 -2.12 14.19
C LEU A 236 12.17 -2.10 14.20
N ASP A 237 12.78 -3.21 14.61
CA ASP A 237 14.23 -3.35 14.51
C ASP A 237 14.66 -3.76 13.10
N ILE A 238 15.27 -2.80 12.40
CA ILE A 238 15.74 -2.97 11.02
C ILE A 238 16.87 -4.01 10.94
N ARG A 239 17.63 -4.21 12.00
CA ARG A 239 18.76 -5.15 11.98
C ARG A 239 18.28 -6.61 11.91
N GLU A 240 17.18 -6.92 12.58
CA GLU A 240 16.53 -8.23 12.48
C GLU A 240 15.91 -8.42 11.08
N LEU A 241 15.28 -7.36 10.55
CA LEU A 241 14.64 -7.38 9.23
C LEU A 241 15.64 -7.65 8.10
N LEU A 242 16.86 -7.06 8.18
CA LEU A 242 17.91 -7.26 7.18
C LEU A 242 18.64 -8.62 7.29
N LYS A 243 18.52 -9.31 8.41
CA LYS A 243 19.09 -10.66 8.60
C LYS A 243 18.14 -11.76 8.15
N ALA A 244 16.83 -11.50 8.21
CA ALA A 244 15.78 -12.46 7.87
C ALA A 244 15.41 -12.44 6.38
N ALA A 245 15.89 -11.46 5.61
CA ALA A 245 15.74 -11.30 4.15
C ALA A 245 17.03 -11.65 3.41
#